data_cd71c58ebcb7a34bdb5af0554d33094b
#
_entry.id   cd71c58ebcb7a34bdb5af0554d33094b
#
_cell.length_a   1.000
_cell.length_b   1.000
_cell.length_c   1.000
_cell.angle_alpha   90.00
_cell.angle_beta   90.00
_cell.angle_gamma   90.00
#
_symmetry.space_group_name_H-M   'P 1'
#
loop_
_entity.id
_entity.type
_entity.pdbx_description
1 polymer ?
#
loop_
_entity_poly.entity_id
_entity_poly.type
_entity_poly.pdbx_seq_one_letter_code
_entity_poly.pdbx_strand_id
1 'polypeptide(L)'
;KMRMVSFGFAGVEPEVMGLGPIPSTEKALEKAGLSIDDIQIFELNEAFAVQVLSFLDHFNIADDDPRVNPLGGAIALGHPLAASGVRLMIQLARQFELNPAVRFGLTAMCVGLGQGGTVIWENPFFSEEQ
;
A
#
# COMPACT_ATOMS: atom_id res chain seq x y z
N LYS A 1 16.92 -0.98 -0.63
CA LYS A 1 16.47 -2.06 -1.52
C LYS A 1 15.24 -2.72 -0.91
N MET A 2 14.35 -3.26 -1.75
CA MET A 2 13.17 -4.05 -1.33
C MET A 2 13.05 -5.25 -2.26
N ARG A 3 12.49 -6.35 -1.78
CA ARG A 3 12.16 -7.52 -2.59
C ARG A 3 10.67 -7.51 -2.92
N MET A 4 10.33 -7.52 -4.20
CA MET A 4 8.93 -7.68 -4.62
C MET A 4 8.48 -9.12 -4.40
N VAL A 5 7.44 -9.31 -3.60
CA VAL A 5 6.83 -10.62 -3.30
C VAL A 5 5.77 -10.93 -4.33
N SER A 6 4.83 -10.02 -4.52
CA SER A 6 3.73 -10.18 -5.46
C SER A 6 3.20 -8.81 -5.92
N PHE A 7 2.34 -8.84 -6.92
CA PHE A 7 1.58 -7.67 -7.35
C PHE A 7 0.19 -8.07 -7.85
N GLY A 8 -0.74 -7.11 -7.76
CA GLY A 8 -2.08 -7.22 -8.29
C GLY A 8 -2.49 -5.97 -9.06
N PHE A 9 -3.19 -6.17 -10.17
CA PHE A 9 -3.91 -5.12 -10.89
C PHE A 9 -5.38 -5.50 -10.99
N ALA A 10 -6.25 -4.52 -10.88
CA ALA A 10 -7.69 -4.72 -11.00
C ALA A 10 -8.34 -3.53 -11.70
N GLY A 11 -9.41 -3.83 -12.43
CA GLY A 11 -10.34 -2.84 -12.97
C GLY A 11 -11.57 -2.75 -12.08
N VAL A 12 -12.13 -1.55 -11.98
CA VAL A 12 -13.44 -1.25 -11.38
C VAL A 12 -14.17 -0.27 -12.29
N GLU A 13 -15.46 -0.05 -12.06
CA GLU A 13 -16.21 0.97 -12.80
C GLU A 13 -15.54 2.34 -12.62
N PRO A 14 -15.42 3.15 -13.71
CA PRO A 14 -14.74 4.45 -13.66
C PRO A 14 -15.27 5.41 -12.59
N GLU A 15 -16.58 5.36 -12.33
CA GLU A 15 -17.26 6.21 -11.34
C GLU A 15 -16.81 5.93 -9.90
N VAL A 16 -16.26 4.73 -9.65
CA VAL A 16 -15.77 4.29 -8.34
C VAL A 16 -14.28 3.96 -8.40
N MET A 17 -13.52 4.63 -9.22
CA MET A 17 -12.09 4.38 -9.43
C MET A 17 -11.27 4.31 -8.14
N GLY A 18 -11.67 5.03 -7.11
CA GLY A 18 -11.01 5.03 -5.80
C GLY A 18 -11.04 3.68 -5.08
N LEU A 19 -11.95 2.79 -5.46
CA LEU A 19 -12.02 1.42 -4.93
C LEU A 19 -11.02 0.45 -5.59
N GLY A 20 -10.37 0.85 -6.69
CA GLY A 20 -9.41 0.02 -7.41
C GLY A 20 -8.33 -0.64 -6.56
N PRO A 21 -7.73 0.04 -5.56
CA PRO A 21 -6.77 -0.54 -4.62
C PRO A 21 -7.29 -1.76 -3.85
N ILE A 22 -8.58 -1.88 -3.60
CA ILE A 22 -9.18 -3.00 -2.86
C ILE A 22 -8.99 -4.31 -3.62
N PRO A 23 -9.60 -4.53 -4.81
CA PRO A 23 -9.45 -5.78 -5.53
C PRO A 23 -8.02 -6.02 -6.03
N SER A 24 -7.21 -4.98 -6.23
CA SER A 24 -5.80 -5.16 -6.57
C SER A 24 -5.00 -5.69 -5.38
N THR A 25 -5.33 -5.27 -4.16
CA THR A 25 -4.70 -5.77 -2.92
C THR A 25 -5.12 -7.21 -2.64
N GLU A 26 -6.39 -7.54 -2.77
CA GLU A 26 -6.86 -8.93 -2.63
C GLU A 26 -6.09 -9.89 -3.55
N LYS A 27 -5.94 -9.52 -4.83
CA LYS A 27 -5.15 -10.30 -5.80
C LYS A 27 -3.67 -10.41 -5.44
N ALA A 28 -3.07 -9.35 -4.93
CA ALA A 28 -1.67 -9.39 -4.52
C ALA A 28 -1.47 -10.27 -3.28
N LEU A 29 -2.35 -10.19 -2.29
CA LEU A 29 -2.34 -11.02 -1.09
C LEU A 29 -2.54 -12.50 -1.44
N GLU A 30 -3.53 -12.84 -2.26
CA GLU A 30 -3.78 -14.19 -2.73
C GLU A 30 -2.53 -14.80 -3.40
N LYS A 31 -1.89 -14.07 -4.31
CA LYS A 31 -0.67 -14.53 -4.99
C LYS A 31 0.53 -14.70 -4.04
N ALA A 32 0.59 -13.91 -2.99
CA ALA A 32 1.65 -13.99 -1.99
C ALA A 32 1.40 -15.12 -0.97
N GLY A 33 0.15 -15.62 -0.87
CA GLY A 33 -0.27 -16.50 0.21
C GLY A 33 -0.26 -15.80 1.58
N LEU A 34 -0.52 -14.49 1.59
CA LEU A 34 -0.54 -13.65 2.78
C LEU A 34 -1.96 -13.14 3.05
N SER A 35 -2.20 -12.76 4.29
CA SER A 35 -3.39 -12.01 4.73
C SER A 35 -3.07 -10.52 4.88
N ILE A 36 -4.08 -9.69 5.06
CA ILE A 36 -3.91 -8.27 5.34
C ILE A 36 -3.20 -8.03 6.68
N ASP A 37 -3.37 -8.95 7.63
CA ASP A 37 -2.76 -8.87 8.96
C ASP A 37 -1.25 -9.11 8.94
N ASP A 38 -0.72 -9.77 7.91
CA ASP A 38 0.73 -9.95 7.72
C ASP A 38 1.43 -8.66 7.28
N ILE A 39 0.66 -7.66 6.82
CA ILE A 39 1.21 -6.39 6.35
C ILE A 39 1.43 -5.43 7.53
N GLN A 40 2.66 -5.03 7.72
CA GLN A 40 3.09 -4.21 8.85
C GLN A 40 3.27 -2.73 8.51
N ILE A 41 3.34 -2.37 7.22
CA ILE A 41 3.37 -0.98 6.74
C ILE A 41 2.52 -0.88 5.47
N PHE A 42 1.60 0.08 5.45
CA PHE A 42 0.78 0.42 4.30
C PHE A 42 1.18 1.80 3.78
N GLU A 43 1.70 1.87 2.57
CA GLU A 43 1.90 3.10 1.81
C GLU A 43 0.79 3.21 0.76
N LEU A 44 -0.35 3.78 1.17
CA LEU A 44 -1.51 4.00 0.33
C LEU A 44 -1.44 5.38 -0.30
N ASN A 45 -1.60 5.48 -1.61
CA ASN A 45 -1.70 6.79 -2.23
C ASN A 45 -3.03 7.46 -1.88
N GLU A 46 -2.97 8.61 -1.24
CA GLU A 46 -4.12 9.40 -0.81
C GLU A 46 -4.57 10.35 -1.94
N ALA A 47 -5.04 9.80 -3.05
CA ALA A 47 -5.59 10.63 -4.12
C ALA A 47 -6.84 11.41 -3.62
N PHE A 48 -7.65 10.76 -2.78
CA PHE A 48 -8.80 11.31 -2.07
C PHE A 48 -8.91 10.65 -0.69
N ALA A 49 -9.28 11.41 0.33
CA ALA A 49 -9.45 10.87 1.69
C ALA A 49 -10.47 9.73 1.73
N VAL A 50 -11.62 9.87 1.05
CA VAL A 50 -12.67 8.86 0.99
C VAL A 50 -12.19 7.54 0.41
N GLN A 51 -11.25 7.56 -0.51
CA GLN A 51 -10.65 6.36 -1.10
C GLN A 51 -9.85 5.57 -0.06
N VAL A 52 -9.05 6.25 0.75
CA VAL A 52 -8.28 5.61 1.83
C VAL A 52 -9.23 5.04 2.87
N LEU A 53 -10.20 5.82 3.33
CA LEU A 53 -11.22 5.36 4.30
C LEU A 53 -11.97 4.12 3.80
N SER A 54 -12.35 4.08 2.51
CA SER A 54 -13.01 2.91 1.91
C SER A 54 -12.11 1.67 1.91
N PHE A 55 -10.80 1.84 1.68
CA PHE A 55 -9.83 0.75 1.76
C PHE A 55 -9.71 0.23 3.20
N LEU A 56 -9.59 1.13 4.17
CA LEU A 56 -9.46 0.77 5.59
C LEU A 56 -10.72 0.04 6.09
N ASP A 57 -11.90 0.56 5.77
CA ASP A 57 -13.18 -0.07 6.12
C ASP A 57 -13.31 -1.47 5.55
N HIS A 58 -12.97 -1.65 4.26
CA HIS A 58 -13.03 -2.96 3.60
C HIS A 58 -12.16 -4.02 4.27
N PHE A 59 -10.96 -3.65 4.69
CA PHE A 59 -10.01 -4.56 5.32
C PHE A 59 -10.09 -4.57 6.86
N ASN A 60 -11.08 -3.91 7.46
CA ASN A 60 -11.26 -3.76 8.91
C ASN A 60 -10.01 -3.18 9.61
N ILE A 61 -9.37 -2.20 8.99
CA ILE A 61 -8.23 -1.46 9.54
C ILE A 61 -8.79 -0.18 10.18
N ALA A 62 -8.36 0.16 11.39
CA ALA A 62 -8.80 1.39 12.05
C ALA A 62 -8.31 2.64 11.29
N ASP A 63 -9.10 3.72 11.31
CA ASP A 63 -8.78 4.97 10.59
C ASP A 63 -7.50 5.64 11.12
N ASP A 64 -7.13 5.37 12.37
CA ASP A 64 -5.92 5.85 13.04
C ASP A 64 -4.83 4.79 13.19
N ASP A 65 -4.89 3.70 12.43
CA ASP A 65 -3.90 2.63 12.48
C ASP A 65 -2.50 3.17 12.15
N PRO A 66 -1.53 3.07 13.06
CA PRO A 66 -0.20 3.65 12.87
C PRO A 66 0.62 3.00 11.74
N ARG A 67 0.16 1.88 11.21
CA ARG A 67 0.79 1.22 10.05
C ARG A 67 0.49 1.92 8.73
N VAL A 68 -0.53 2.77 8.68
CA VAL A 68 -1.02 3.43 7.45
C VAL A 68 -0.35 4.78 7.26
N ASN A 69 0.41 4.91 6.18
CA ASN A 69 1.12 6.15 5.82
C ASN A 69 1.84 6.82 6.99
N PRO A 70 2.68 6.10 7.75
CA PRO A 70 3.25 6.61 9.01
C PRO A 70 4.11 7.87 8.85
N LEU A 71 4.62 8.13 7.66
CA LEU A 71 5.39 9.35 7.33
C LEU A 71 4.57 10.43 6.63
N GLY A 72 3.25 10.27 6.60
CA GLY A 72 2.32 11.13 5.85
C GLY A 72 2.16 10.72 4.39
N GLY A 73 1.01 11.02 3.82
CA GLY A 73 0.62 10.66 2.45
C GLY A 73 0.42 11.87 1.54
N ALA A 74 -0.25 11.66 0.43
CA ALA A 74 -0.44 12.67 -0.61
C ALA A 74 -1.28 13.89 -0.16
N ILE A 75 -2.15 13.73 0.84
CA ILE A 75 -2.91 14.86 1.41
C ILE A 75 -1.94 15.90 2.02
N ALA A 76 -0.90 15.43 2.71
CA ALA A 76 0.12 16.30 3.32
C ALA A 76 1.22 16.72 2.34
N LEU A 77 1.63 15.83 1.43
CA LEU A 77 2.85 15.97 0.62
C LEU A 77 2.58 16.32 -0.85
N GLY A 78 1.34 16.15 -1.31
CA GLY A 78 0.96 16.31 -2.72
C GLY A 78 0.94 15.00 -3.51
N HIS A 79 0.24 15.06 -4.65
CA HIS A 79 0.10 13.92 -5.57
C HIS A 79 0.54 14.30 -6.98
N PRO A 80 1.84 14.46 -7.25
CA PRO A 80 2.34 14.74 -8.59
C PRO A 80 2.23 13.50 -9.48
N LEU A 81 1.64 13.66 -10.67
CA LEU A 81 1.50 12.59 -11.65
C LEU A 81 2.88 12.01 -12.02
N ALA A 82 2.94 10.71 -12.23
CA ALA A 82 4.14 9.92 -12.53
C ALA A 82 5.22 9.88 -11.42
N ALA A 83 5.06 10.62 -10.33
CA ALA A 83 6.02 10.63 -9.21
C ALA A 83 5.52 9.90 -7.97
N SER A 84 4.20 9.86 -7.74
CA SER A 84 3.63 9.32 -6.49
C SER A 84 3.97 7.85 -6.26
N GLY A 85 3.93 6.99 -7.28
CA GLY A 85 4.29 5.58 -7.14
C GLY A 85 5.75 5.39 -6.67
N VAL A 86 6.67 6.18 -7.22
CA VAL A 86 8.09 6.17 -6.80
C VAL A 86 8.23 6.67 -5.36
N ARG A 87 7.47 7.72 -4.98
CA ARG A 87 7.46 8.24 -3.60
C ARG A 87 7.03 7.16 -2.61
N LEU A 88 5.92 6.44 -2.85
CA LEU A 88 5.45 5.35 -1.98
C LEU A 88 6.56 4.30 -1.78
N MET A 89 7.21 3.89 -2.86
CA MET A 89 8.31 2.92 -2.78
C MET A 89 9.51 3.44 -1.99
N ILE A 90 9.90 4.71 -2.17
CA ILE A 90 11.02 5.31 -1.44
C ILE A 90 10.70 5.40 0.05
N GLN A 91 9.47 5.83 0.41
CA GLN A 91 9.04 5.91 1.81
C GLN A 91 9.05 4.54 2.46
N LEU A 92 8.49 3.52 1.81
CA LEU A 92 8.49 2.15 2.32
C LEU A 92 9.92 1.60 2.46
N ALA A 93 10.78 1.79 1.44
CA ALA A 93 12.17 1.34 1.50
C ALA A 93 12.93 1.96 2.69
N ARG A 94 12.67 3.24 2.96
CA ARG A 94 13.29 3.94 4.10
C ARG A 94 12.80 3.41 5.45
N GLN A 95 11.51 3.09 5.54
CA GLN A 95 10.94 2.51 6.75
C GLN A 95 11.50 1.11 7.03
N PHE A 96 11.70 0.31 6.00
CA PHE A 96 12.36 -1.00 6.12
C PHE A 96 13.80 -0.88 6.63
N GLU A 97 14.58 0.09 6.14
CA GLU A 97 15.94 0.33 6.62
C GLU A 97 15.97 0.73 8.11
N LEU A 98 14.97 1.49 8.57
CA LEU A 98 14.89 1.95 9.95
C LEU A 98 14.31 0.92 10.92
N ASN A 99 13.55 -0.07 10.41
CA ASN A 99 12.83 -1.06 11.20
C ASN A 99 13.10 -2.47 10.69
N PRO A 100 14.23 -3.10 11.07
CA PRO A 100 14.53 -4.48 10.66
C PRO A 100 13.53 -5.54 11.14
N ALA A 101 12.73 -5.22 12.17
CA ALA A 101 11.66 -6.11 12.66
C ALA A 101 10.42 -6.15 11.75
N VAL A 102 10.26 -5.18 10.84
CA VAL A 102 9.17 -5.17 9.84
C VAL A 102 9.55 -6.09 8.69
N ARG A 103 8.71 -7.07 8.39
CA ARG A 103 8.92 -8.01 7.30
C ARG A 103 8.23 -7.60 6.01
N PHE A 104 6.92 -7.35 6.07
CA PHE A 104 6.12 -7.05 4.88
C PHE A 104 5.54 -5.65 4.90
N GLY A 105 5.57 -5.02 3.75
CA GLY A 105 4.91 -3.76 3.47
C GLY A 105 4.19 -3.78 2.13
N LEU A 106 3.23 -2.89 1.98
CA LEU A 106 2.37 -2.79 0.81
C LEU A 106 2.40 -1.38 0.27
N THR A 107 2.49 -1.25 -1.04
CA THR A 107 2.23 0.01 -1.76
C THR A 107 0.99 -0.17 -2.63
N ALA A 108 0.01 0.74 -2.53
CA ALA A 108 -1.19 0.69 -3.37
C ALA A 108 -1.60 2.08 -3.85
N MET A 109 -2.17 2.13 -5.04
CA MET A 109 -2.71 3.35 -5.62
C MET A 109 -3.88 3.06 -6.56
N CYS A 110 -4.85 3.96 -6.58
CA CYS A 110 -5.84 4.02 -7.67
C CYS A 110 -5.19 4.64 -8.91
N VAL A 111 -5.68 4.23 -10.05
CA VAL A 111 -5.25 4.74 -11.35
C VAL A 111 -6.49 5.19 -12.11
N GLY A 112 -6.39 6.28 -12.82
CA GLY A 112 -7.50 6.85 -13.57
C GLY A 112 -8.23 5.85 -14.47
N LEU A 113 -9.51 6.12 -14.75
CA LEU A 113 -10.41 5.26 -15.54
C LEU A 113 -10.78 3.93 -14.87
N GLY A 114 -10.72 3.85 -13.54
CA GLY A 114 -11.20 2.70 -12.79
C GLY A 114 -10.19 1.55 -12.70
N GLN A 115 -8.98 1.84 -12.27
CA GLN A 115 -7.94 0.83 -12.08
C GLN A 115 -7.33 0.94 -10.67
N GLY A 116 -6.79 -0.16 -10.18
CA GLY A 116 -5.96 -0.21 -8.99
C GLY A 116 -4.71 -1.04 -9.21
N GLY A 117 -3.62 -0.62 -8.58
CA GLY A 117 -2.35 -1.35 -8.57
C GLY A 117 -1.81 -1.48 -7.16
N THR A 118 -1.41 -2.69 -6.78
CA THR A 118 -0.84 -3.02 -5.48
C THR A 118 0.41 -3.87 -5.65
N VAL A 119 1.43 -3.57 -4.86
CA VAL A 119 2.63 -4.39 -4.77
C VAL A 119 2.91 -4.71 -3.31
N ILE A 120 3.19 -5.97 -3.01
CA ILE A 120 3.67 -6.44 -1.71
C ILE A 120 5.18 -6.59 -1.77
N TRP A 121 5.83 -6.01 -0.77
CA TRP A 121 7.27 -5.95 -0.64
C TRP A 121 7.73 -6.66 0.62
N GLU A 122 8.87 -7.32 0.54
CA GLU A 122 9.56 -7.85 1.71
C GLU A 122 10.82 -7.05 1.99
N ASN A 123 11.04 -6.82 3.27
CA ASN A 123 12.20 -6.14 3.81
C ASN A 123 13.43 -7.07 3.73
N PRO A 124 14.46 -6.73 2.94
CA PRO A 124 15.67 -7.55 2.86
C PRO A 124 16.54 -7.47 4.12
N PHE A 125 16.23 -6.56 5.04
CA PHE A 125 16.91 -6.39 6.32
C PHE A 125 16.18 -7.10 7.48
N PHE A 126 15.03 -7.75 7.18
CA PHE A 126 14.26 -8.46 8.20
C PHE A 126 15.11 -9.53 8.91
N SER A 127 15.06 -9.50 10.25
CA SER A 127 15.64 -10.52 11.10
C SER A 127 14.67 -10.88 12.20
N GLU A 128 14.49 -12.18 12.45
CA GLU A 128 13.61 -12.68 13.54
C GLU A 128 14.27 -12.50 14.94
N GLU A 129 15.55 -12.13 14.97
CA GLU A 129 16.31 -11.94 16.21
C GLU A 129 16.33 -10.46 16.61
N GLN A 130 15.30 -10.03 17.36
CA GLN A 130 15.40 -8.85 18.24
C GLN A 130 14.54 -9.06 19.50
#